data_713e4de5b4b82dc69b1ad3eb12d5bc15
#
_entry.id   713e4de5b4b82dc69b1ad3eb12d5bc15
#
_cell.length_a   1.000
_cell.length_b   1.000
_cell.length_c   1.000
_cell.angle_alpha   90.00
_cell.angle_beta   90.00
_cell.angle_gamma   90.00
#
_symmetry.space_group_name_H-M   'P 1'
#
loop_
_entity.id
_entity.type
_entity.pdbx_description
1 polymer ?
#
loop_
_entity_poly.entity_id
_entity_poly.type
_entity_poly.pdbx_seq_one_letter_code
_entity_poly.pdbx_strand_id
1 'polypeptide(L)'
;MQGGFPLLDAYKLHEPGLPEKAELENQAWIARPETAIRVRGTEHLTFSRCRFRHLASTGLDYEEAVQGGIVRGCLFRDIAGNGLLAGSFSPAAHETHLPYDPADRREVCTHQQINNCYFTEVGNEDWGCLAIAAGYVSDINIEHNEISEVPYSGISLGWGWTQTVNCMRNNRVHANLIHHYAKHMYDVAGIYTLGSQPKSYVTENCVHSIYKPGYVHD
;
A
#
# COMPACT_ATOMS: atom_id res chain seq x y z
N MET A 1 13.13 -10.58 -5.13
CA MET A 1 11.87 -10.40 -4.41
C MET A 1 11.45 -8.95 -4.58
N GLN A 2 10.25 -8.67 -5.02
CA GLN A 2 9.81 -7.34 -5.41
C GLN A 2 8.46 -7.05 -4.76
N GLY A 3 8.47 -7.05 -3.45
CA GLY A 3 7.26 -6.90 -2.68
C GLY A 3 6.88 -5.46 -2.40
N GLY A 4 5.69 -5.27 -1.89
CA GLY A 4 5.20 -3.98 -1.43
C GLY A 4 5.88 -3.50 -0.16
N PHE A 5 6.05 -4.40 0.80
CA PHE A 5 6.72 -4.15 2.09
C PHE A 5 7.65 -5.33 2.42
N PRO A 6 8.80 -5.46 1.78
CA PRO A 6 9.66 -6.61 1.99
C PRO A 6 10.47 -6.50 3.28
N LEU A 7 9.82 -6.61 4.42
CA LEU A 7 10.52 -6.62 5.72
C LEU A 7 11.62 -7.67 5.78
N LEU A 8 11.39 -8.82 5.15
CA LEU A 8 12.41 -9.86 5.06
C LEU A 8 13.63 -9.42 4.25
N ASP A 9 13.43 -8.62 3.21
CA ASP A 9 14.53 -8.12 2.41
C ASP A 9 15.27 -6.98 3.11
N ALA A 10 14.62 -6.21 3.96
CA ALA A 10 15.30 -5.23 4.79
C ALA A 10 16.36 -5.86 5.70
N TYR A 11 16.12 -7.06 6.22
CA TYR A 11 17.11 -7.79 7.02
C TYR A 11 18.34 -8.24 6.22
N LYS A 12 18.23 -8.47 4.93
CA LYS A 12 19.37 -8.81 4.09
C LYS A 12 20.36 -7.67 3.92
N LEU A 13 19.91 -6.45 4.12
CA LEU A 13 20.74 -5.26 4.04
C LEU A 13 21.68 -5.13 5.24
N HIS A 14 21.45 -5.89 6.29
CA HIS A 14 22.33 -5.99 7.45
C HIS A 14 23.33 -7.16 7.34
N GLU A 15 23.54 -7.72 6.16
CA GLU A 15 24.53 -8.75 5.96
C GLU A 15 25.95 -8.23 6.24
N PRO A 16 26.83 -9.11 6.81
CA PRO A 16 28.20 -8.72 7.10
C PRO A 16 28.93 -8.18 5.85
N GLY A 17 29.54 -7.02 5.98
CA GLY A 17 30.27 -6.38 4.88
C GLY A 17 29.50 -5.29 4.13
N LEU A 18 28.21 -5.14 4.38
CA LEU A 18 27.50 -3.95 3.92
C LEU A 18 27.76 -2.77 4.85
N PRO A 19 27.87 -1.55 4.32
CA PRO A 19 28.06 -0.37 5.15
C PRO A 19 26.85 -0.21 6.08
N GLU A 20 27.13 -0.05 7.37
CA GLU A 20 26.11 0.37 8.33
C GLU A 20 25.75 1.82 8.04
N LYS A 21 24.67 2.00 7.32
CA LYS A 21 24.08 3.29 7.05
C LYS A 21 22.70 3.34 7.64
N ALA A 22 22.33 4.47 8.22
CA ALA A 22 21.03 4.68 8.79
C ALA A 22 19.90 4.43 7.78
N GLU A 23 20.12 4.75 6.53
CA GLU A 23 19.17 4.50 5.45
C GLU A 23 18.88 3.03 5.19
N LEU A 24 19.81 2.12 5.53
CA LEU A 24 19.59 0.68 5.40
C LEU A 24 18.74 0.12 6.56
N GLU A 25 18.90 0.67 7.74
CA GLU A 25 18.12 0.26 8.91
C GLU A 25 16.64 0.59 8.78
N ASN A 26 16.32 1.60 8.01
CA ASN A 26 14.96 2.09 7.82
C ASN A 26 14.34 1.67 6.48
N GLN A 27 14.97 0.76 5.78
CA GLN A 27 14.47 0.34 4.48
C GLN A 27 13.33 -0.67 4.64
N ALA A 28 12.15 -0.25 4.24
CA ALA A 28 10.96 -1.08 4.21
C ALA A 28 10.41 -1.28 2.78
N TRP A 29 11.13 -0.80 1.79
CA TRP A 29 10.78 -0.88 0.38
C TRP A 29 12.04 -1.09 -0.46
N ILE A 30 12.13 -2.16 -1.20
CA ILE A 30 13.33 -2.46 -2.00
C ILE A 30 13.21 -1.91 -3.41
N ALA A 31 12.11 -2.17 -4.06
CA ALA A 31 11.84 -1.68 -5.41
C ALA A 31 10.33 -1.68 -5.67
N ARG A 32 9.91 -0.83 -6.59
CA ARG A 32 8.53 -0.90 -7.07
C ARG A 32 8.34 -2.21 -7.83
N PRO A 33 7.36 -3.05 -7.44
CA PRO A 33 7.17 -4.34 -8.08
C PRO A 33 6.66 -4.18 -9.51
N GLU A 34 6.89 -5.19 -10.33
CA GLU A 34 6.21 -5.30 -11.60
C GLU A 34 4.69 -5.42 -11.38
N THR A 35 3.93 -5.04 -12.38
CA THR A 35 2.48 -4.99 -12.27
C THR A 35 1.80 -5.35 -13.59
N ALA A 36 0.64 -5.95 -13.50
CA ALA A 36 -0.16 -6.29 -14.68
C ALA A 36 -0.63 -5.03 -15.41
N ILE A 37 -1.01 -3.99 -14.69
CA ILE A 37 -1.39 -2.69 -15.24
C ILE A 37 -0.72 -1.58 -14.46
N ARG A 38 0.11 -0.79 -15.13
CA ARG A 38 0.75 0.40 -14.59
C ARG A 38 0.18 1.65 -15.26
N VAL A 39 -0.17 2.62 -14.44
CA VAL A 39 -0.82 3.87 -14.87
C VAL A 39 0.02 5.05 -14.43
N ARG A 40 0.33 5.93 -15.35
CA ARG A 40 1.04 7.19 -15.11
C ARG A 40 0.41 8.32 -15.92
N GLY A 41 0.45 9.54 -15.39
CA GLY A 41 0.09 10.76 -16.12
C GLY A 41 -1.33 10.73 -16.70
N THR A 42 -2.32 10.26 -15.94
CA THR A 42 -3.67 10.02 -16.43
C THR A 42 -4.70 10.71 -15.53
N GLU A 43 -5.74 11.24 -16.15
CA GLU A 43 -6.89 11.82 -15.45
C GLU A 43 -8.15 10.97 -15.66
N HIS A 44 -8.92 10.80 -14.57
CA HIS A 44 -10.25 10.17 -14.56
C HIS A 44 -10.33 8.76 -15.16
N LEU A 45 -9.25 7.97 -15.08
CA LEU A 45 -9.27 6.58 -15.53
C LEU A 45 -10.11 5.72 -14.57
N THR A 46 -11.04 4.96 -15.12
CA THR A 46 -11.94 4.12 -14.34
C THR A 46 -11.78 2.64 -14.67
N PHE A 47 -11.53 1.83 -13.64
CA PHE A 47 -11.71 0.38 -13.68
C PHE A 47 -13.01 0.04 -12.93
N SER A 48 -13.99 -0.46 -13.66
CA SER A 48 -15.29 -0.82 -13.08
C SER A 48 -15.65 -2.25 -13.38
N ARG A 49 -15.95 -3.03 -12.33
CA ARG A 49 -16.34 -4.45 -12.42
C ARG A 49 -15.32 -5.33 -13.15
N CYS A 50 -14.04 -4.99 -13.03
CA CYS A 50 -12.93 -5.75 -13.59
C CYS A 50 -12.53 -6.89 -12.65
N ARG A 51 -11.83 -7.89 -13.19
CA ARG A 51 -11.28 -9.01 -12.43
C ARG A 51 -9.78 -9.10 -12.68
N PHE A 52 -9.00 -8.90 -11.63
CA PHE A 52 -7.55 -9.08 -11.58
C PHE A 52 -7.31 -10.44 -10.90
N ARG A 53 -6.87 -11.43 -11.66
CA ARG A 53 -6.75 -12.81 -11.16
C ARG A 53 -5.56 -13.53 -11.75
N HIS A 54 -4.99 -14.44 -10.95
CA HIS A 54 -3.89 -15.32 -11.38
C HIS A 54 -2.68 -14.51 -11.89
N LEU A 55 -2.26 -13.53 -11.10
CA LEU A 55 -1.17 -12.63 -11.49
C LEU A 55 0.09 -12.94 -10.69
N ALA A 56 1.22 -13.03 -11.39
CA ALA A 56 2.52 -13.36 -10.82
C ALA A 56 3.20 -12.20 -10.07
N SER A 57 2.59 -11.03 -10.04
CA SER A 57 3.05 -9.85 -9.29
C SER A 57 1.86 -8.95 -8.98
N THR A 58 2.06 -7.64 -8.85
CA THR A 58 1.02 -6.67 -8.48
C THR A 58 -0.09 -6.56 -9.54
N GLY A 59 -1.33 -6.41 -9.11
CA GLY A 59 -2.48 -6.31 -10.00
C GLY A 59 -2.58 -4.97 -10.72
N LEU A 60 -2.75 -3.88 -9.97
CA LEU A 60 -2.92 -2.52 -10.51
C LEU A 60 -2.01 -1.55 -9.77
N ASP A 61 -1.40 -0.63 -10.50
CA ASP A 61 -0.53 0.40 -9.95
C ASP A 61 -0.85 1.77 -10.53
N TYR A 62 -1.39 2.66 -9.70
CA TYR A 62 -1.46 4.10 -9.95
C TYR A 62 -0.17 4.74 -9.47
N GLU A 63 0.87 4.70 -10.29
CA GLU A 63 2.23 4.97 -9.88
C GLU A 63 2.50 6.47 -9.65
N GLU A 64 2.20 7.31 -10.63
CA GLU A 64 2.57 8.73 -10.62
C GLU A 64 1.60 9.57 -11.44
N ALA A 65 1.31 10.78 -10.98
CA ALA A 65 0.52 11.77 -11.71
C ALA A 65 -0.85 11.22 -12.18
N VAL A 66 -1.51 10.41 -11.37
CA VAL A 66 -2.86 9.93 -11.64
C VAL A 66 -3.84 10.78 -10.85
N GLN A 67 -4.76 11.43 -11.56
CA GLN A 67 -5.74 12.35 -10.98
C GLN A 67 -7.16 11.78 -11.14
N GLY A 68 -7.90 11.66 -10.03
CA GLY A 68 -9.29 11.23 -10.07
C GLY A 68 -9.51 9.80 -10.57
N GLY A 69 -8.54 8.90 -10.36
CA GLY A 69 -8.68 7.49 -10.72
C GLY A 69 -9.77 6.78 -9.91
N ILE A 70 -10.55 5.92 -10.54
CA ILE A 70 -11.65 5.18 -9.88
C ILE A 70 -11.45 3.67 -10.09
N VAL A 71 -11.46 2.92 -8.99
CA VAL A 71 -11.52 1.45 -9.01
C VAL A 71 -12.77 1.04 -8.24
N ARG A 72 -13.76 0.51 -8.95
CA ARG A 72 -15.07 0.24 -8.35
C ARG A 72 -15.63 -1.13 -8.72
N GLY A 73 -16.09 -1.86 -7.69
CA GLY A 73 -16.75 -3.16 -7.87
C GLY A 73 -15.83 -4.22 -8.50
N CYS A 74 -14.52 -4.10 -8.28
CA CYS A 74 -13.52 -4.99 -8.87
C CYS A 74 -13.20 -6.15 -7.92
N LEU A 75 -12.76 -7.25 -8.52
CA LEU A 75 -12.22 -8.41 -7.80
C LEU A 75 -10.71 -8.48 -8.02
N PHE A 76 -9.99 -8.56 -6.92
CA PHE A 76 -8.55 -8.87 -6.88
C PHE A 76 -8.36 -10.19 -6.15
N ARG A 77 -7.97 -11.22 -6.87
CA ARG A 77 -7.87 -12.56 -6.28
C ARG A 77 -6.73 -13.37 -6.88
N ASP A 78 -6.04 -14.13 -6.03
CA ASP A 78 -4.94 -15.01 -6.44
C ASP A 78 -3.86 -14.20 -7.17
N ILE A 79 -3.23 -13.31 -6.40
CA ILE A 79 -2.21 -12.37 -6.86
C ILE A 79 -0.96 -12.58 -6.02
N ALA A 80 0.17 -12.81 -6.68
CA ALA A 80 1.44 -13.08 -5.99
C ALA A 80 1.98 -11.87 -5.22
N GLY A 81 1.78 -10.67 -5.77
CA GLY A 81 2.18 -9.37 -5.16
C GLY A 81 1.01 -8.58 -4.59
N ASN A 82 1.08 -7.25 -4.63
CA ASN A 82 0.02 -6.38 -4.12
C ASN A 82 -1.24 -6.46 -4.99
N GLY A 83 -2.39 -6.25 -4.39
CA GLY A 83 -3.63 -6.07 -5.16
C GLY A 83 -3.60 -4.75 -5.91
N LEU A 84 -3.44 -3.65 -5.19
CA LEU A 84 -3.40 -2.29 -5.72
C LEU A 84 -2.34 -1.45 -5.02
N LEU A 85 -1.54 -0.75 -5.83
CA LEU A 85 -0.63 0.30 -5.38
C LEU A 85 -1.12 1.66 -5.84
N ALA A 86 -0.90 2.69 -5.03
CA ALA A 86 -1.18 4.08 -5.40
C ALA A 86 -0.12 5.03 -4.84
N GLY A 87 0.32 5.98 -5.67
CA GLY A 87 1.23 7.03 -5.31
C GLY A 87 2.69 6.62 -5.21
N SER A 88 3.53 7.55 -4.83
CA SER A 88 4.96 7.35 -4.66
C SER A 88 5.26 6.68 -3.32
N PHE A 89 6.27 5.84 -3.34
CA PHE A 89 6.98 5.36 -2.15
C PHE A 89 8.41 5.85 -2.30
N SER A 90 9.24 5.97 -1.38
CA SER A 90 10.56 6.56 -1.53
C SER A 90 11.26 6.15 -2.86
N PRO A 91 11.63 7.08 -3.74
CA PRO A 91 12.18 6.74 -5.05
C PRO A 91 13.52 6.00 -4.97
N ALA A 92 14.29 6.26 -3.93
CA ALA A 92 15.54 5.57 -3.70
C ALA A 92 15.36 4.23 -2.98
N ALA A 93 14.19 3.95 -2.45
CA ALA A 93 13.88 2.78 -1.63
C ALA A 93 14.82 2.56 -0.42
N HIS A 94 15.61 3.56 -0.07
CA HIS A 94 16.65 3.44 0.94
C HIS A 94 16.36 4.19 2.21
N GLU A 95 15.61 5.28 2.11
CA GLU A 95 15.39 6.18 3.23
C GLU A 95 13.91 6.42 3.43
N THR A 96 13.39 5.88 4.50
CA THR A 96 11.98 5.96 4.85
C THR A 96 11.62 7.20 5.66
N HIS A 97 12.61 8.01 6.04
CA HIS A 97 12.41 9.25 6.78
C HIS A 97 12.39 10.50 5.90
N LEU A 98 12.80 10.37 4.63
CA LEU A 98 12.76 11.51 3.71
C LEU A 98 11.32 11.77 3.26
N PRO A 99 10.84 13.00 3.41
CA PRO A 99 9.51 13.36 2.95
C PRO A 99 9.45 13.46 1.42
N TYR A 100 8.30 13.12 0.86
CA TYR A 100 8.00 13.38 -0.52
C TYR A 100 7.04 14.56 -0.63
N ASP A 101 7.53 15.68 -1.13
CA ASP A 101 6.75 16.90 -1.30
C ASP A 101 7.19 17.59 -2.61
N PRO A 102 6.79 17.06 -3.77
CA PRO A 102 7.27 17.55 -5.07
C PRO A 102 6.79 18.96 -5.34
N ALA A 103 7.65 19.75 -6.00
CA ALA A 103 7.32 21.13 -6.40
C ALA A 103 6.16 21.15 -7.41
N ASP A 104 6.13 20.20 -8.32
CA ASP A 104 5.00 20.00 -9.22
C ASP A 104 3.97 19.06 -8.59
N ARG A 105 2.90 19.63 -8.07
CA ARG A 105 1.82 18.88 -7.43
C ARG A 105 1.09 17.91 -8.36
N ARG A 106 1.24 18.03 -9.66
CA ARG A 106 0.65 17.11 -10.64
C ARG A 106 1.32 15.73 -10.60
N GLU A 107 2.53 15.62 -10.06
CA GLU A 107 3.21 14.34 -9.86
C GLU A 107 2.51 13.47 -8.80
N VAL A 108 1.84 14.09 -7.84
CA VAL A 108 1.15 13.39 -6.75
C VAL A 108 -0.12 12.71 -7.28
N CYS A 109 -0.31 11.45 -6.97
CA CYS A 109 -1.59 10.79 -7.19
C CYS A 109 -2.66 11.35 -6.26
N THR A 110 -3.74 11.90 -6.81
CA THR A 110 -4.78 12.57 -6.02
C THR A 110 -6.20 12.21 -6.43
N HIS A 111 -7.15 12.36 -5.49
CA HIS A 111 -8.57 12.17 -5.73
C HIS A 111 -8.94 10.77 -6.23
N GLN A 112 -8.15 9.74 -5.88
CA GLN A 112 -8.51 8.36 -6.20
C GLN A 112 -9.69 7.89 -5.34
N GLN A 113 -10.48 7.03 -5.93
CA GLN A 113 -11.58 6.33 -5.25
C GLN A 113 -11.41 4.82 -5.45
N ILE A 114 -11.28 4.08 -4.37
CA ILE A 114 -11.22 2.62 -4.36
C ILE A 114 -12.40 2.14 -3.53
N ASN A 115 -13.45 1.68 -4.21
CA ASN A 115 -14.67 1.37 -3.49
C ASN A 115 -15.41 0.13 -4.00
N ASN A 116 -16.11 -0.52 -3.08
CA ASN A 116 -16.93 -1.71 -3.35
C ASN A 116 -16.14 -2.82 -4.05
N CYS A 117 -14.86 -2.96 -3.74
CA CYS A 117 -13.98 -3.99 -4.28
C CYS A 117 -13.81 -5.14 -3.29
N TYR A 118 -13.47 -6.32 -3.81
CA TYR A 118 -13.10 -7.46 -3.01
C TYR A 118 -11.66 -7.87 -3.30
N PHE A 119 -10.84 -7.90 -2.25
CA PHE A 119 -9.45 -8.33 -2.28
C PHE A 119 -9.30 -9.60 -1.45
N THR A 120 -8.85 -10.68 -2.04
CA THR A 120 -8.62 -11.93 -1.32
C THR A 120 -7.49 -12.73 -1.95
N GLU A 121 -6.77 -13.49 -1.13
CA GLU A 121 -5.65 -14.28 -1.62
C GLU A 121 -4.64 -13.40 -2.42
N VAL A 122 -4.29 -12.24 -1.84
CA VAL A 122 -3.32 -11.29 -2.39
C VAL A 122 -2.05 -11.35 -1.57
N GLY A 123 -0.89 -11.27 -2.21
CA GLY A 123 0.42 -11.45 -1.57
C GLY A 123 0.81 -12.92 -1.39
N ASN A 124 0.29 -13.82 -2.20
CA ASN A 124 0.47 -15.26 -2.03
C ASN A 124 1.92 -15.73 -2.13
N GLU A 125 2.74 -15.08 -2.93
CA GLU A 125 4.16 -15.42 -3.13
C GLU A 125 5.09 -14.41 -2.44
N ASP A 126 4.68 -13.16 -2.36
CA ASP A 126 5.40 -12.08 -1.71
C ASP A 126 4.65 -11.65 -0.44
N TRP A 127 5.01 -12.22 0.68
CA TRP A 127 4.28 -12.05 1.94
C TRP A 127 4.35 -10.65 2.54
N GLY A 128 5.28 -9.80 2.10
CA GLY A 128 5.32 -8.40 2.47
C GLY A 128 4.34 -7.51 1.70
N CYS A 129 3.55 -8.08 0.80
CA CYS A 129 2.57 -7.35 0.01
C CYS A 129 1.22 -7.21 0.69
N LEU A 130 0.44 -6.25 0.19
CA LEU A 130 -0.82 -5.81 0.76
C LEU A 130 -1.97 -5.89 -0.26
N ALA A 131 -3.19 -5.93 0.25
CA ALA A 131 -4.34 -5.77 -0.64
C ALA A 131 -4.35 -4.39 -1.27
N ILE A 132 -4.18 -3.33 -0.47
CA ILE A 132 -4.10 -1.94 -0.93
C ILE A 132 -2.94 -1.25 -0.22
N ALA A 133 -1.99 -0.72 -0.99
CA ALA A 133 -0.92 0.13 -0.48
C ALA A 133 -0.98 1.50 -1.15
N ALA A 134 -1.32 2.52 -0.40
CA ALA A 134 -1.34 3.91 -0.83
C ALA A 134 -0.18 4.65 -0.14
N GLY A 135 0.85 5.00 -0.89
CA GLY A 135 2.03 5.68 -0.38
C GLY A 135 1.81 7.18 -0.19
N TYR A 136 2.65 7.99 -0.80
CA TYR A 136 2.48 9.43 -0.80
C TYR A 136 1.37 9.85 -1.76
N VAL A 137 0.15 9.93 -1.23
CA VAL A 137 -1.07 10.30 -1.95
C VAL A 137 -1.81 11.41 -1.20
N SER A 138 -2.67 12.14 -1.89
CA SER A 138 -3.61 13.05 -1.24
C SER A 138 -5.04 12.87 -1.77
N ASP A 139 -6.00 13.17 -0.89
CA ASP A 139 -7.41 13.14 -1.26
C ASP A 139 -7.90 11.77 -1.77
N ILE A 140 -7.29 10.66 -1.29
CA ILE A 140 -7.73 9.31 -1.64
C ILE A 140 -8.88 8.84 -0.73
N ASN A 141 -9.86 8.18 -1.31
CA ASN A 141 -10.93 7.50 -0.59
C ASN A 141 -10.85 5.99 -0.81
N ILE A 142 -10.66 5.24 0.26
CA ILE A 142 -10.67 3.76 0.27
C ILE A 142 -11.87 3.35 1.13
N GLU A 143 -12.96 2.94 0.49
CA GLU A 143 -14.20 2.78 1.21
C GLU A 143 -15.06 1.62 0.70
N HIS A 144 -15.80 1.00 1.64
CA HIS A 144 -16.71 -0.10 1.34
C HIS A 144 -16.06 -1.29 0.64
N ASN A 145 -14.77 -1.56 0.91
CA ASN A 145 -14.08 -2.72 0.37
C ASN A 145 -14.12 -3.88 1.38
N GLU A 146 -14.07 -5.10 0.87
CA GLU A 146 -13.82 -6.29 1.66
C GLU A 146 -12.41 -6.81 1.35
N ILE A 147 -11.64 -7.08 2.40
CA ILE A 147 -10.26 -7.57 2.32
C ILE A 147 -10.13 -8.80 3.21
N SER A 148 -9.65 -9.90 2.64
CA SER A 148 -9.47 -11.13 3.39
C SER A 148 -8.33 -11.99 2.87
N GLU A 149 -7.90 -12.93 3.69
CA GLU A 149 -6.90 -13.94 3.33
C GLU A 149 -5.57 -13.35 2.83
N VAL A 150 -5.09 -12.30 3.50
CA VAL A 150 -3.83 -11.63 3.14
C VAL A 150 -2.69 -12.02 4.11
N PRO A 151 -1.44 -12.10 3.61
CA PRO A 151 -0.31 -12.55 4.42
C PRO A 151 0.17 -11.52 5.44
N TYR A 152 -0.06 -10.26 5.19
CA TYR A 152 0.40 -9.09 5.95
C TYR A 152 -0.79 -8.20 6.35
N SER A 153 -0.62 -6.87 6.28
CA SER A 153 -1.69 -5.92 6.56
C SER A 153 -2.73 -5.86 5.43
N GLY A 154 -3.95 -5.46 5.77
CA GLY A 154 -5.01 -5.30 4.77
C GLY A 154 -4.80 -4.06 3.92
N ILE A 155 -4.76 -2.88 4.56
CA ILE A 155 -4.55 -1.58 3.93
C ILE A 155 -3.34 -0.91 4.57
N SER A 156 -2.45 -0.33 3.76
CA SER A 156 -1.49 0.65 4.24
C SER A 156 -1.78 2.00 3.60
N LEU A 157 -1.85 3.04 4.44
CA LEU A 157 -2.09 4.40 4.03
C LEU A 157 -0.96 5.31 4.52
N GLY A 158 -0.24 5.89 3.58
CA GLY A 158 0.91 6.74 3.83
C GLY A 158 2.24 6.02 3.71
N TRP A 159 3.30 6.81 3.74
CA TRP A 159 4.67 6.36 3.71
C TRP A 159 5.57 7.31 4.50
N GLY A 160 6.70 6.79 4.99
CA GLY A 160 7.69 7.56 5.74
C GLY A 160 7.44 7.57 7.24
N TRP A 161 8.47 7.18 8.00
CA TRP A 161 8.45 7.16 9.48
C TRP A 161 8.90 8.51 10.04
N THR A 162 8.26 9.60 9.62
CA THR A 162 8.61 10.96 10.02
C THR A 162 7.38 11.84 10.19
N GLN A 163 7.50 12.84 11.07
CA GLN A 163 6.51 13.88 11.24
C GLN A 163 6.70 15.06 10.28
N THR A 164 7.70 14.98 9.40
CA THR A 164 7.99 16.05 8.45
C THR A 164 6.83 16.23 7.48
N VAL A 165 6.56 17.50 7.15
CA VAL A 165 5.53 17.85 6.17
C VAL A 165 5.84 17.21 4.81
N ASN A 166 4.83 16.67 4.19
CA ASN A 166 4.87 16.00 2.90
C ASN A 166 3.57 16.28 2.12
N CYS A 167 3.37 15.62 1.00
CA CYS A 167 2.18 15.85 0.17
C CYS A 167 0.90 15.19 0.70
N MET A 168 0.98 14.28 1.67
CA MET A 168 -0.16 13.49 2.15
C MET A 168 -1.14 14.34 2.97
N ARG A 169 -2.41 14.30 2.62
CA ARG A 169 -3.49 14.97 3.35
C ARG A 169 -4.87 14.52 2.86
N ASN A 170 -5.90 14.80 3.66
CA ASN A 170 -7.30 14.58 3.32
C ASN A 170 -7.62 13.14 2.88
N ASN A 171 -6.83 12.16 3.31
CA ASN A 171 -7.01 10.77 2.95
C ASN A 171 -8.09 10.13 3.83
N ARG A 172 -8.85 9.20 3.29
CA ARG A 172 -9.92 8.56 4.02
C ARG A 172 -9.91 7.06 3.81
N VAL A 173 -9.95 6.32 4.92
CA VAL A 173 -10.24 4.88 4.95
C VAL A 173 -11.52 4.67 5.74
N HIS A 174 -12.59 4.29 5.08
CA HIS A 174 -13.92 4.33 5.66
C HIS A 174 -14.76 3.09 5.32
N ALA A 175 -15.45 2.57 6.34
CA ALA A 175 -16.43 1.50 6.19
C ALA A 175 -15.93 0.27 5.42
N ASN A 176 -14.66 -0.11 5.58
CA ASN A 176 -14.12 -1.33 5.00
C ASN A 176 -14.31 -2.50 5.98
N LEU A 177 -14.45 -3.70 5.43
CA LEU A 177 -14.43 -4.95 6.17
C LEU A 177 -13.08 -5.64 5.92
N ILE A 178 -12.28 -5.82 6.97
CA ILE A 178 -10.95 -6.44 6.89
C ILE A 178 -10.90 -7.62 7.86
N HIS A 179 -10.65 -8.81 7.34
CA HIS A 179 -10.63 -10.01 8.17
C HIS A 179 -9.69 -11.07 7.61
N HIS A 180 -9.28 -12.01 8.48
CA HIS A 180 -8.37 -13.09 8.10
C HIS A 180 -7.08 -12.56 7.46
N TYR A 181 -6.41 -11.63 8.14
CA TYR A 181 -5.14 -11.02 7.74
C TYR A 181 -4.00 -11.51 8.63
N ALA A 182 -2.76 -11.11 8.32
CA ALA A 182 -1.55 -11.55 9.02
C ALA A 182 -1.33 -13.07 8.97
N LYS A 183 -1.53 -13.69 7.82
CA LYS A 183 -1.33 -15.15 7.68
C LYS A 183 0.12 -15.57 7.90
N HIS A 184 1.06 -14.73 7.49
CA HIS A 184 2.49 -15.08 7.47
C HIS A 184 3.39 -14.09 8.19
N MET A 185 3.06 -12.80 8.20
CA MET A 185 3.92 -11.74 8.72
C MET A 185 3.49 -11.25 10.11
N TYR A 186 4.45 -10.64 10.81
CA TYR A 186 4.26 -9.90 12.06
C TYR A 186 4.38 -8.41 11.77
N ASP A 187 4.22 -7.56 12.80
CA ASP A 187 4.27 -6.10 12.67
C ASP A 187 3.23 -5.62 11.65
N VAL A 188 2.00 -5.91 11.95
CA VAL A 188 0.86 -5.77 11.05
C VAL A 188 -0.29 -5.01 11.69
N ALA A 189 -1.19 -4.52 10.86
CA ALA A 189 -2.49 -4.01 11.26
C ALA A 189 -3.54 -4.34 10.20
N GLY A 190 -4.81 -4.33 10.54
CA GLY A 190 -5.85 -4.32 9.51
C GLY A 190 -5.71 -3.10 8.62
N ILE A 191 -5.49 -1.92 9.25
CA ILE A 191 -5.18 -0.65 8.58
C ILE A 191 -3.92 -0.07 9.20
N TYR A 192 -2.86 0.03 8.43
CA TYR A 192 -1.55 0.55 8.82
C TYR A 192 -1.37 1.98 8.28
N THR A 193 -1.03 2.93 9.13
CA THR A 193 -0.87 4.34 8.71
C THR A 193 0.53 4.84 9.00
N LEU A 194 1.09 5.58 8.06
CA LEU A 194 2.45 6.11 8.15
C LEU A 194 2.51 7.59 7.76
N GLY A 195 3.45 8.29 8.39
CA GLY A 195 3.79 9.67 8.07
C GLY A 195 2.74 10.70 8.51
N SER A 196 3.09 11.96 8.32
CA SER A 196 2.21 13.09 8.67
C SER A 196 1.12 13.27 7.61
N GLN A 197 -0.14 13.13 8.00
CA GLN A 197 -1.30 13.16 7.10
C GLN A 197 -2.41 14.05 7.67
N PRO A 198 -2.26 15.37 7.66
CA PRO A 198 -3.27 16.27 8.21
C PRO A 198 -4.64 16.09 7.53
N LYS A 199 -5.71 16.16 8.32
CA LYS A 199 -7.10 16.00 7.87
C LYS A 199 -7.41 14.65 7.23
N SER A 200 -6.63 13.61 7.55
CA SER A 200 -6.94 12.24 7.15
C SER A 200 -7.73 11.54 8.24
N TYR A 201 -8.58 10.59 7.85
CA TYR A 201 -9.51 9.91 8.74
C TYR A 201 -9.56 8.41 8.48
N VAL A 202 -9.59 7.65 9.56
CA VAL A 202 -9.88 6.20 9.56
C VAL A 202 -11.14 6.01 10.39
N THR A 203 -12.26 5.68 9.76
CA THR A 203 -13.57 5.67 10.42
C THR A 203 -14.46 4.51 9.97
N GLU A 204 -15.26 3.99 10.90
CA GLU A 204 -16.33 3.00 10.65
C GLU A 204 -15.86 1.69 10.00
N ASN A 205 -14.56 1.37 10.08
CA ASN A 205 -14.06 0.11 9.55
C ASN A 205 -14.33 -1.03 10.54
N CYS A 206 -14.59 -2.22 10.01
CA CYS A 206 -14.71 -3.43 10.78
C CYS A 206 -13.48 -4.30 10.54
N VAL A 207 -12.67 -4.50 11.57
CA VAL A 207 -11.42 -5.27 11.51
C VAL A 207 -11.52 -6.42 12.50
N HIS A 208 -11.33 -7.67 12.04
CA HIS A 208 -11.40 -8.84 12.92
C HIS A 208 -10.65 -10.06 12.36
N SER A 209 -10.58 -11.11 13.15
CA SER A 209 -10.03 -12.42 12.75
C SER A 209 -8.59 -12.38 12.24
N ILE A 210 -7.68 -11.86 13.06
CA ILE A 210 -6.25 -11.93 12.79
C ILE A 210 -5.71 -13.35 12.97
N TYR A 211 -4.85 -13.81 12.05
CA TYR A 211 -4.23 -15.14 12.17
C TYR A 211 -3.06 -15.21 13.14
N LYS A 212 -2.27 -14.15 13.24
CA LYS A 212 -1.07 -14.11 14.10
C LYS A 212 -1.11 -12.92 15.06
N PRO A 213 -1.71 -13.06 16.24
CA PRO A 213 -1.92 -11.94 17.16
C PRO A 213 -0.68 -11.50 17.96
N GLY A 214 0.52 -11.96 17.62
CA GLY A 214 1.70 -11.78 18.46
C GLY A 214 2.22 -10.33 18.53
N TYR A 215 2.25 -9.62 17.43
CA TYR A 215 2.70 -8.24 17.35
C TYR A 215 1.86 -7.49 16.31
N VAL A 216 0.90 -6.76 16.80
CA VAL A 216 -0.10 -6.06 15.99
C VAL A 216 -0.16 -4.61 16.41
N HIS A 217 -0.15 -3.73 15.46
CA HIS A 217 -0.44 -2.31 15.64
C HIS A 217 -1.91 -2.07 15.27
N ASP A 218 -2.77 -1.95 16.26
CA ASP A 218 -4.20 -1.62 16.08
C ASP A 218 -4.50 -0.20 16.53
#